data_63ad59d55722a6e0b1c75e4dfc55f59f
#
_entry.id   63ad59d55722a6e0b1c75e4dfc55f59f
#
_cell.length_a   1.000
_cell.length_b   1.000
_cell.length_c   1.000
_cell.angle_alpha   90.00
_cell.angle_beta   90.00
_cell.angle_gamma   90.00
#
_symmetry.space_group_name_H-M   'P 1'
#
loop_
_entity.id
_entity.type
_entity.pdbx_description
1 polymer ?
#
loop_
_entity_poly.entity_id
_entity_poly.type
_entity_poly.pdbx_seq_one_letter_code
_entity_poly.pdbx_strand_id
1 'polypeptide(L)'
;MDRICNEALLRKVTTPRAAAAHIKNGMTVGFSGFTVIGYPKVLPAELARRAEEGEELGITVITGGNVGDQLDGVLARSGVMKRRYGFQGNRDLRALANADRIQYVDTHVSHGPYLIKNGYLGKIDVAVIEVAAIRADGSLVLPFSVGIDDTLVKYADKLILEVNEAIPLEVEGMHDILTLERAPHTQAIEIFKPDDRVGSPYLPCDPDKVAAVILTNCEDTNQDLPAPTPDMEAIASHIVKFLQSEVAAGRLPNPLP
;
A
#
# COMPACT_ATOMS: atom_id res chain seq x y z
N MET A 1 18.96 14.02 -5.55
CA MET A 1 18.24 13.65 -6.79
C MET A 1 16.80 14.06 -6.59
N ASP A 2 16.19 14.76 -7.54
CA ASP A 2 14.81 15.23 -7.36
C ASP A 2 13.85 14.03 -7.40
N ARG A 3 13.04 13.91 -6.35
CA ARG A 3 12.04 12.84 -6.22
C ARG A 3 10.85 13.01 -7.16
N ILE A 4 10.63 14.23 -7.64
CA ILE A 4 9.50 14.57 -8.53
C ILE A 4 10.07 15.14 -9.82
N CYS A 5 10.16 14.30 -10.85
CA CYS A 5 10.70 14.67 -12.16
C CYS A 5 9.61 15.19 -13.13
N ASN A 6 8.33 15.06 -12.80
CA ASN A 6 7.22 15.55 -13.60
C ASN A 6 6.84 16.98 -13.16
N GLU A 7 7.01 17.95 -14.06
CA GLU A 7 6.77 19.38 -13.76
C GLU A 7 5.30 19.69 -13.40
N ALA A 8 4.34 19.00 -14.01
CA ALA A 8 2.93 19.22 -13.70
C ALA A 8 2.59 18.76 -12.29
N LEU A 9 3.17 17.66 -11.85
CA LEU A 9 3.00 17.14 -10.48
C LEU A 9 3.84 17.90 -9.46
N LEU A 10 5.01 18.40 -9.83
CA LEU A 10 5.81 19.29 -8.98
C LEU A 10 5.02 20.56 -8.59
N ARG A 11 4.23 21.12 -9.51
CA ARG A 11 3.35 22.27 -9.22
C ARG A 11 2.18 21.95 -8.28
N LYS A 12 1.87 20.67 -8.06
CA LYS A 12 0.83 20.21 -7.12
C LYS A 12 1.36 19.90 -5.71
N VAL A 13 2.66 20.15 -5.47
CA VAL A 13 3.25 20.02 -4.13
C VAL A 13 2.62 21.02 -3.19
N THR A 14 2.15 20.52 -2.05
CA THR A 14 1.44 21.34 -1.06
C THR A 14 1.65 20.80 0.37
N THR A 15 1.04 21.45 1.35
CA THR A 15 1.10 21.02 2.75
C THR A 15 0.16 19.84 3.01
N PRO A 16 0.45 18.98 4.00
CA PRO A 16 -0.46 17.91 4.42
C PRO A 16 -1.88 18.41 4.73
N ARG A 17 -1.98 19.58 5.36
CA ARG A 17 -3.27 20.21 5.68
C ARG A 17 -4.08 20.55 4.43
N ALA A 18 -3.45 21.13 3.42
CA ALA A 18 -4.12 21.44 2.17
C ALA A 18 -4.49 20.17 1.38
N ALA A 19 -3.64 19.18 1.37
CA ALA A 19 -3.91 17.89 0.73
C ALA A 19 -5.09 17.17 1.42
N ALA A 20 -5.11 17.11 2.76
CA ALA A 20 -6.19 16.50 3.52
C ALA A 20 -7.54 17.19 3.30
N ALA A 21 -7.56 18.47 2.90
CA ALA A 21 -8.81 19.18 2.60
C ALA A 21 -9.59 18.60 1.40
N HIS A 22 -8.96 17.78 0.55
CA HIS A 22 -9.64 17.04 -0.52
C HIS A 22 -10.50 15.88 -0.01
N ILE A 23 -10.26 15.39 1.20
CA ILE A 23 -11.03 14.31 1.83
C ILE A 23 -12.15 14.93 2.69
N LYS A 24 -13.37 14.52 2.43
CA LYS A 24 -14.59 15.04 3.09
C LYS A 24 -15.33 13.94 3.84
N ASN A 25 -16.21 14.36 4.74
CA ASN A 25 -17.12 13.46 5.45
C ASN A 25 -17.88 12.56 4.47
N GLY A 26 -18.02 11.28 4.78
CA GLY A 26 -18.74 10.29 3.98
C GLY A 26 -17.98 9.69 2.80
N MET A 27 -16.78 10.19 2.47
CA MET A 27 -16.00 9.67 1.34
C MET A 27 -15.44 8.27 1.58
N THR A 28 -15.27 7.54 0.49
CA THR A 28 -14.48 6.31 0.44
C THR A 28 -13.06 6.63 0.03
N VAL A 29 -12.11 6.29 0.89
CA VAL A 29 -10.68 6.58 0.71
C VAL A 29 -9.89 5.27 0.65
N GLY A 30 -9.20 5.06 -0.47
CA GLY A 30 -8.23 3.99 -0.62
C GLY A 30 -6.85 4.43 -0.12
N PHE A 31 -6.13 3.56 0.58
CA PHE A 31 -4.75 3.83 0.99
C PHE A 31 -3.84 2.72 0.50
N SER A 32 -2.68 3.10 -0.01
CA SER A 32 -1.61 2.17 -0.39
C SER A 32 -1.06 1.41 0.81
N GLY A 33 -0.21 0.44 0.52
CA GLY A 33 0.55 -0.31 1.51
C GLY A 33 0.09 -1.75 1.70
N PHE A 34 1.05 -2.55 2.16
CA PHE A 34 0.85 -3.96 2.46
C PHE A 34 1.82 -4.41 3.56
N THR A 35 1.31 -5.12 4.57
CA THR A 35 2.12 -5.70 5.67
C THR A 35 3.02 -4.69 6.40
N VAL A 36 2.45 -3.57 6.81
CA VAL A 36 3.08 -2.46 7.54
C VAL A 36 4.19 -1.72 6.77
N ILE A 37 4.21 -1.81 5.44
CA ILE A 37 5.20 -1.19 4.56
C ILE A 37 4.48 -0.44 3.43
N GLY A 38 5.00 0.72 3.02
CA GLY A 38 4.55 1.46 1.84
C GLY A 38 3.16 2.09 1.98
N TYR A 39 2.76 2.46 3.18
CA TYR A 39 1.49 3.12 3.44
C TYR A 39 1.70 4.59 3.82
N PRO A 40 0.76 5.49 3.46
CA PRO A 40 0.81 6.89 3.86
C PRO A 40 0.77 7.07 5.38
N LYS A 41 1.60 7.95 5.92
CA LYS A 41 1.78 8.16 7.36
C LYS A 41 1.35 9.54 7.81
N VAL A 42 1.60 10.54 6.97
CA VAL A 42 1.36 11.94 7.31
C VAL A 42 -0.09 12.35 7.09
N LEU A 43 -0.69 11.91 5.98
CA LEU A 43 -2.08 12.26 5.68
C LEU A 43 -3.09 11.65 6.68
N PRO A 44 -2.96 10.38 7.13
CA PRO A 44 -3.82 9.86 8.20
C PRO A 44 -3.73 10.67 9.50
N ALA A 45 -2.52 11.09 9.89
CA ALA A 45 -2.33 11.94 11.07
C ALA A 45 -3.03 13.31 10.93
N GLU A 46 -2.99 13.90 9.74
CA GLU A 46 -3.67 15.16 9.46
C GLU A 46 -5.20 15.01 9.47
N LEU A 47 -5.74 13.89 8.99
CA LEU A 47 -7.18 13.60 9.09
C LEU A 47 -7.62 13.43 10.56
N ALA A 48 -6.82 12.75 11.36
CA ALA A 48 -7.05 12.62 12.79
C ALA A 48 -7.05 13.98 13.51
N ARG A 49 -6.07 14.84 13.21
CA ARG A 49 -5.99 16.18 13.75
C ARG A 49 -7.22 17.05 13.42
N ARG A 50 -7.75 16.95 12.19
CA ARG A 50 -8.98 17.65 11.79
C ARG A 50 -10.18 17.21 12.63
N ALA A 51 -10.32 15.92 12.91
CA ALA A 51 -11.36 15.41 13.79
C ALA A 51 -11.20 15.88 15.24
N GLU A 52 -9.96 15.92 15.75
CA GLU A 52 -9.63 16.47 17.09
C GLU A 52 -9.93 17.97 17.20
N GLU A 53 -9.82 18.73 16.11
CA GLU A 53 -10.22 20.13 16.02
C GLU A 53 -11.74 20.32 15.92
N GLY A 54 -12.52 19.23 15.95
CA GLY A 54 -13.98 19.26 15.98
C GLY A 54 -14.64 19.17 14.62
N GLU A 55 -13.89 18.88 13.54
CA GLU A 55 -14.51 18.63 12.23
C GLU A 55 -15.22 17.28 12.23
N GLU A 56 -16.48 17.26 11.79
CA GLU A 56 -17.19 16.01 11.56
C GLU A 56 -16.60 15.32 10.31
N LEU A 57 -15.78 14.30 10.55
CA LEU A 57 -15.08 13.57 9.51
C LEU A 57 -15.21 12.07 9.75
N GLY A 58 -16.05 11.41 8.95
CA GLY A 58 -16.22 9.96 8.96
C GLY A 58 -16.05 9.39 7.57
N ILE A 59 -15.04 8.50 7.36
CA ILE A 59 -14.72 7.93 6.06
C ILE A 59 -14.82 6.41 6.05
N THR A 60 -15.01 5.86 4.85
CA THR A 60 -14.78 4.45 4.56
C THR A 60 -13.33 4.28 4.12
N VAL A 61 -12.61 3.36 4.75
CA VAL A 61 -11.19 3.06 4.45
C VAL A 61 -11.08 1.74 3.72
N ILE A 62 -10.33 1.73 2.61
CA ILE A 62 -9.99 0.52 1.84
C ILE A 62 -8.47 0.42 1.77
N THR A 63 -7.91 -0.75 2.13
CA THR A 63 -6.49 -1.08 1.88
C THR A 63 -6.37 -2.48 1.30
N GLY A 64 -5.25 -2.79 0.69
CA GLY A 64 -4.97 -4.13 0.15
C GLY A 64 -4.82 -5.20 1.22
N GLY A 65 -4.41 -4.82 2.40
CA GLY A 65 -4.20 -5.71 3.51
C GLY A 65 -3.91 -4.95 4.79
N ASN A 66 -3.20 -5.60 5.70
CA ASN A 66 -2.71 -5.00 6.92
C ASN A 66 -1.77 -3.82 6.65
N VAL A 67 -1.96 -2.74 7.37
CA VAL A 67 -1.10 -1.55 7.36
C VAL A 67 -0.71 -1.17 8.80
N GLY A 68 0.24 -0.25 8.95
CA GLY A 68 0.79 0.12 10.24
C GLY A 68 -0.16 0.93 11.12
N ASP A 69 0.25 1.12 12.38
CA ASP A 69 -0.51 1.87 13.39
C ASP A 69 -0.69 3.34 13.01
N GLN A 70 0.27 3.91 12.28
CA GLN A 70 0.23 5.30 11.79
C GLN A 70 -0.92 5.56 10.80
N LEU A 71 -1.56 4.51 10.26
CA LEU A 71 -2.77 4.60 9.45
C LEU A 71 -3.96 3.97 10.19
N ASP A 72 -4.01 2.63 10.31
CA ASP A 72 -5.17 1.93 10.88
C ASP A 72 -5.45 2.35 12.32
N GLY A 73 -4.42 2.42 13.18
CA GLY A 73 -4.57 2.81 14.58
C GLY A 73 -4.95 4.28 14.74
N VAL A 74 -4.27 5.16 14.04
CA VAL A 74 -4.53 6.61 14.11
C VAL A 74 -5.96 6.93 13.66
N LEU A 75 -6.42 6.42 12.51
CA LEU A 75 -7.76 6.68 12.01
C LEU A 75 -8.85 6.00 12.85
N ALA A 76 -8.55 4.85 13.46
CA ALA A 76 -9.49 4.18 14.35
C ALA A 76 -9.67 4.97 15.66
N ARG A 77 -8.58 5.34 16.34
CA ARG A 77 -8.62 6.07 17.62
C ARG A 77 -9.22 7.46 17.51
N SER A 78 -8.97 8.18 16.40
CA SER A 78 -9.54 9.51 16.17
C SER A 78 -11.03 9.50 15.83
N GLY A 79 -11.63 8.33 15.56
CA GLY A 79 -13.02 8.20 15.16
C GLY A 79 -13.32 8.60 13.71
N VAL A 80 -12.29 8.90 12.92
CA VAL A 80 -12.38 9.21 11.48
C VAL A 80 -12.83 7.98 10.68
N MET A 81 -12.35 6.79 11.04
CA MET A 81 -12.70 5.55 10.36
C MET A 81 -14.07 5.05 10.81
N LYS A 82 -15.06 5.08 9.92
CA LYS A 82 -16.41 4.53 10.18
C LYS A 82 -16.58 3.13 9.60
N ARG A 83 -15.92 2.84 8.51
CA ARG A 83 -15.93 1.51 7.86
C ARG A 83 -14.54 1.15 7.37
N ARG A 84 -14.20 -0.12 7.45
CA ARG A 84 -12.90 -0.65 7.01
C ARG A 84 -13.09 -1.91 6.17
N TYR A 85 -12.61 -1.88 4.94
CA TYR A 85 -12.52 -3.05 4.05
C TYR A 85 -11.09 -3.55 3.95
N GLY A 86 -10.94 -4.87 3.92
CA GLY A 86 -9.68 -5.57 3.78
C GLY A 86 -9.13 -6.08 5.11
N PHE A 87 -8.20 -7.04 5.01
CA PHE A 87 -7.55 -7.63 6.19
C PHE A 87 -6.83 -6.57 7.04
N GLN A 88 -6.90 -6.70 8.35
CA GLN A 88 -6.25 -5.80 9.30
C GLN A 88 -5.62 -6.57 10.47
N GLY A 89 -4.52 -6.05 11.02
CA GLY A 89 -3.83 -6.59 12.19
C GLY A 89 -3.78 -5.64 13.39
N ASN A 90 -4.35 -4.43 13.28
CA ASN A 90 -4.26 -3.42 14.30
C ASN A 90 -5.15 -3.76 15.51
N ARG A 91 -4.58 -3.64 16.73
CA ARG A 91 -5.25 -3.99 17.99
C ARG A 91 -6.42 -3.08 18.31
N ASP A 92 -6.25 -1.76 18.11
CA ASP A 92 -7.26 -0.77 18.45
C ASP A 92 -8.44 -0.85 17.49
N LEU A 93 -8.16 -0.98 16.20
CA LEU A 93 -9.19 -1.22 15.19
C LEU A 93 -10.00 -2.50 15.50
N ARG A 94 -9.34 -3.59 15.89
CA ARG A 94 -10.00 -4.83 16.27
C ARG A 94 -10.89 -4.64 17.49
N ALA A 95 -10.42 -3.92 18.51
CA ALA A 95 -11.21 -3.64 19.70
C ALA A 95 -12.46 -2.82 19.38
N LEU A 96 -12.33 -1.82 18.51
CA LEU A 96 -13.48 -0.99 18.08
C LEU A 96 -14.46 -1.76 17.19
N ALA A 97 -13.96 -2.64 16.31
CA ALA A 97 -14.82 -3.50 15.49
C ALA A 97 -15.62 -4.50 16.36
N ASN A 98 -14.96 -5.12 17.34
CA ASN A 98 -15.64 -6.03 18.29
C ASN A 98 -16.68 -5.32 19.19
N ALA A 99 -16.52 -4.02 19.39
CA ALA A 99 -17.45 -3.19 20.15
C ALA A 99 -18.53 -2.52 19.26
N ASP A 100 -18.68 -2.91 18.00
CA ASP A 100 -19.62 -2.33 17.02
C ASP A 100 -19.43 -0.82 16.78
N ARG A 101 -18.21 -0.31 17.04
CA ARG A 101 -17.88 1.12 16.88
C ARG A 101 -17.39 1.45 15.46
N ILE A 102 -16.91 0.46 14.73
CA ILE A 102 -16.46 0.55 13.34
C ILE A 102 -17.08 -0.63 12.57
N GLN A 103 -17.63 -0.36 11.40
CA GLN A 103 -18.09 -1.41 10.49
C GLN A 103 -16.87 -2.05 9.83
N TYR A 104 -16.54 -3.27 10.20
CA TYR A 104 -15.46 -4.01 9.63
C TYR A 104 -15.95 -5.08 8.65
N VAL A 105 -15.39 -5.07 7.45
CA VAL A 105 -15.68 -6.07 6.41
C VAL A 105 -14.39 -6.76 6.04
N ASP A 106 -14.22 -7.99 6.55
CA ASP A 106 -13.08 -8.81 6.19
C ASP A 106 -13.14 -9.21 4.71
N THR A 107 -12.01 -9.07 4.03
CA THR A 107 -11.91 -9.35 2.61
C THR A 107 -10.57 -9.98 2.33
N HIS A 108 -10.56 -11.12 1.68
CA HIS A 108 -9.32 -11.74 1.24
C HIS A 108 -8.56 -10.80 0.30
N VAL A 109 -7.25 -10.68 0.49
CA VAL A 109 -6.40 -9.73 -0.26
C VAL A 109 -6.60 -9.86 -1.77
N SER A 110 -6.66 -11.07 -2.30
CA SER A 110 -6.86 -11.31 -3.74
C SER A 110 -8.24 -10.89 -4.26
N HIS A 111 -9.23 -10.73 -3.40
CA HIS A 111 -10.58 -10.30 -3.79
C HIS A 111 -10.73 -8.79 -3.83
N GLY A 112 -9.91 -8.03 -3.11
CA GLY A 112 -9.96 -6.57 -3.06
C GLY A 112 -9.98 -5.92 -4.44
N PRO A 113 -8.99 -6.18 -5.30
CA PRO A 113 -8.97 -5.64 -6.66
C PRO A 113 -10.21 -6.03 -7.49
N TYR A 114 -10.67 -7.27 -7.37
CA TYR A 114 -11.88 -7.73 -8.06
C TYR A 114 -13.12 -6.94 -7.62
N LEU A 115 -13.31 -6.76 -6.32
CA LEU A 115 -14.46 -6.04 -5.78
C LEU A 115 -14.45 -4.56 -6.17
N ILE A 116 -13.27 -3.93 -6.15
CA ILE A 116 -13.10 -2.52 -6.54
C ILE A 116 -13.41 -2.34 -8.03
N LYS A 117 -12.71 -3.09 -8.89
CA LYS A 117 -12.84 -2.92 -10.34
C LYS A 117 -14.22 -3.24 -10.88
N ASN A 118 -15.01 -4.09 -10.19
CA ASN A 118 -16.39 -4.39 -10.56
C ASN A 118 -17.42 -3.49 -9.85
N GLY A 119 -16.98 -2.54 -9.02
CA GLY A 119 -17.86 -1.56 -8.37
C GLY A 119 -18.63 -2.09 -7.16
N TYR A 120 -18.32 -3.30 -6.66
CA TYR A 120 -19.05 -3.89 -5.52
C TYR A 120 -18.81 -3.14 -4.20
N LEU A 121 -17.69 -2.44 -4.07
CA LEU A 121 -17.40 -1.59 -2.91
C LEU A 121 -17.86 -0.13 -3.11
N GLY A 122 -18.52 0.15 -4.24
CA GLY A 122 -18.90 1.51 -4.61
C GLY A 122 -17.72 2.27 -5.22
N LYS A 123 -17.87 3.59 -5.26
CA LYS A 123 -16.89 4.53 -5.78
C LYS A 123 -15.75 4.75 -4.77
N ILE A 124 -14.54 4.88 -5.25
CA ILE A 124 -13.40 5.38 -4.47
C ILE A 124 -13.22 6.87 -4.82
N ASP A 125 -13.51 7.75 -3.85
CA ASP A 125 -13.46 9.20 -4.08
C ASP A 125 -12.02 9.70 -4.15
N VAL A 126 -11.16 9.19 -3.26
CA VAL A 126 -9.74 9.55 -3.19
C VAL A 126 -8.91 8.30 -2.92
N ALA A 127 -7.78 8.15 -3.61
CA ALA A 127 -6.73 7.23 -3.18
C ALA A 127 -5.50 8.01 -2.73
N VAL A 128 -4.94 7.61 -1.60
CA VAL A 128 -3.70 8.16 -1.04
C VAL A 128 -2.62 7.11 -1.21
N ILE A 129 -1.61 7.45 -2.02
CA ILE A 129 -0.56 6.51 -2.43
C ILE A 129 0.79 7.02 -1.93
N GLU A 130 1.48 6.21 -1.13
CA GLU A 130 2.88 6.46 -0.81
C GLU A 130 3.75 6.06 -2.01
N VAL A 131 4.71 6.89 -2.35
CA VAL A 131 5.65 6.66 -3.45
C VAL A 131 7.07 7.03 -3.06
N ALA A 132 8.07 6.35 -3.64
CA ALA A 132 9.47 6.71 -3.48
C ALA A 132 9.84 7.89 -4.38
N ALA A 133 9.28 7.94 -5.60
CA ALA A 133 9.53 9.01 -6.58
C ALA A 133 8.43 9.07 -7.65
N ILE A 134 8.41 10.17 -8.38
CA ILE A 134 7.56 10.40 -9.55
C ILE A 134 8.47 10.69 -10.76
N ARG A 135 8.35 9.89 -11.81
CA ARG A 135 9.16 10.00 -13.02
C ARG A 135 8.68 11.15 -13.93
N ALA A 136 9.50 11.49 -14.92
CA ALA A 136 9.19 12.59 -15.86
C ALA A 136 7.91 12.33 -16.68
N ASP A 137 7.60 11.08 -17.00
CA ASP A 137 6.37 10.67 -17.68
C ASP A 137 5.13 10.63 -16.74
N GLY A 138 5.29 10.92 -15.46
CA GLY A 138 4.25 10.87 -14.43
C GLY A 138 4.05 9.51 -13.80
N SER A 139 4.74 8.46 -14.24
CA SER A 139 4.66 7.15 -13.60
C SER A 139 5.29 7.16 -12.22
N LEU A 140 4.79 6.29 -11.35
CA LEU A 140 5.15 6.24 -9.93
C LEU A 140 6.17 5.13 -9.67
N VAL A 141 7.20 5.45 -8.90
CA VAL A 141 8.09 4.47 -8.28
C VAL A 141 7.50 4.14 -6.92
N LEU A 142 6.96 2.94 -6.78
CA LEU A 142 6.39 2.49 -5.52
C LEU A 142 7.49 2.17 -4.49
N PRO A 143 7.16 2.20 -3.19
CA PRO A 143 8.09 1.82 -2.13
C PRO A 143 8.33 0.30 -2.13
N PHE A 144 8.51 -0.33 -0.97
CA PHE A 144 8.80 -1.77 -0.87
C PHE A 144 7.57 -2.68 -1.07
N SER A 145 6.37 -2.14 -1.20
CA SER A 145 5.15 -2.90 -1.43
C SER A 145 4.34 -2.35 -2.59
N VAL A 146 3.55 -3.21 -3.23
CA VAL A 146 2.59 -2.85 -4.27
C VAL A 146 1.15 -2.97 -3.75
N GLY A 147 0.86 -4.03 -2.98
CA GLY A 147 -0.49 -4.27 -2.46
C GLY A 147 -1.55 -4.27 -3.58
N ILE A 148 -2.49 -3.32 -3.51
CA ILE A 148 -3.53 -3.08 -4.51
C ILE A 148 -3.42 -1.69 -5.15
N ASP A 149 -2.24 -1.11 -5.13
CA ASP A 149 -2.01 0.29 -5.52
C ASP A 149 -2.33 0.53 -6.99
N ASP A 150 -2.04 -0.46 -7.85
CA ASP A 150 -2.43 -0.45 -9.27
C ASP A 150 -3.94 -0.25 -9.45
N THR A 151 -4.70 -0.97 -8.66
CA THR A 151 -6.17 -0.91 -8.68
C THR A 151 -6.66 0.43 -8.10
N LEU A 152 -6.08 0.90 -7.01
CA LEU A 152 -6.45 2.19 -6.39
C LEU A 152 -6.17 3.36 -7.34
N VAL A 153 -4.99 3.41 -7.95
CA VAL A 153 -4.61 4.47 -8.89
C VAL A 153 -5.51 4.47 -10.12
N LYS A 154 -5.86 3.29 -10.63
CA LYS A 154 -6.73 3.16 -11.80
C LYS A 154 -8.18 3.57 -11.52
N TYR A 155 -8.75 3.17 -10.39
CA TYR A 155 -10.20 3.26 -10.16
C TYR A 155 -10.64 4.37 -9.21
N ALA A 156 -9.75 5.03 -8.48
CA ALA A 156 -10.10 6.23 -7.71
C ALA A 156 -10.34 7.44 -8.62
N ASP A 157 -11.25 8.32 -8.22
CA ASP A 157 -11.52 9.56 -8.94
C ASP A 157 -10.39 10.57 -8.81
N LYS A 158 -9.79 10.67 -7.61
CA LYS A 158 -8.67 11.57 -7.32
C LYS A 158 -7.56 10.83 -6.61
N LEU A 159 -6.36 11.34 -6.77
CA LEU A 159 -5.15 10.82 -6.13
C LEU A 159 -4.51 11.89 -5.26
N ILE A 160 -3.99 11.48 -4.12
CA ILE A 160 -3.04 12.25 -3.32
C ILE A 160 -1.78 11.40 -3.23
N LEU A 161 -0.65 11.97 -3.62
CA LEU A 161 0.64 11.27 -3.58
C LEU A 161 1.44 11.73 -2.37
N GLU A 162 1.87 10.78 -1.54
CA GLU A 162 2.77 11.01 -0.41
C GLU A 162 4.17 10.54 -0.83
N VAL A 163 5.01 11.48 -1.28
CA VAL A 163 6.39 11.20 -1.72
C VAL A 163 7.27 11.12 -0.48
N ASN A 164 7.73 9.91 -0.15
CA ASN A 164 8.48 9.65 1.07
C ASN A 164 9.99 9.60 0.80
N GLU A 165 10.71 10.60 1.29
CA GLU A 165 12.16 10.73 1.13
C GLU A 165 12.98 9.74 1.96
N ALA A 166 12.38 9.11 2.98
CA ALA A 166 13.04 8.07 3.76
C ALA A 166 13.24 6.77 2.97
N ILE A 167 12.47 6.57 1.89
CA ILE A 167 12.61 5.37 1.04
C ILE A 167 13.81 5.55 0.12
N PRO A 168 14.77 4.62 0.09
CA PRO A 168 15.92 4.70 -0.81
C PRO A 168 15.49 4.60 -2.28
N LEU A 169 16.14 5.37 -3.18
CA LEU A 169 15.81 5.34 -4.60
C LEU A 169 16.21 4.03 -5.30
N GLU A 170 17.05 3.24 -4.66
CA GLU A 170 17.47 1.91 -5.11
C GLU A 170 16.32 0.91 -5.22
N VAL A 171 15.14 1.22 -4.67
CA VAL A 171 13.91 0.44 -4.91
C VAL A 171 13.42 0.53 -6.34
N GLU A 172 13.86 1.54 -7.11
CA GLU A 172 13.47 1.70 -8.51
C GLU A 172 13.84 0.47 -9.33
N GLY A 173 12.86 -0.11 -9.99
CA GLY A 173 13.05 -1.29 -10.85
C GLY A 173 12.86 -2.64 -10.15
N MET A 174 12.64 -2.68 -8.83
CA MET A 174 12.46 -3.94 -8.10
C MET A 174 11.11 -4.62 -8.35
N HIS A 175 10.08 -3.84 -8.70
CA HIS A 175 8.72 -4.35 -8.88
C HIS A 175 8.46 -4.90 -10.28
N ASP A 176 7.42 -5.73 -10.38
CA ASP A 176 6.84 -6.24 -11.62
C ASP A 176 5.32 -6.10 -11.55
N ILE A 177 4.81 -4.90 -11.89
CA ILE A 177 3.44 -4.49 -11.66
C ILE A 177 2.60 -4.77 -12.89
N LEU A 178 1.59 -5.64 -12.75
CA LEU A 178 0.63 -5.95 -13.78
C LEU A 178 -0.78 -5.62 -13.32
N THR A 179 -1.42 -4.65 -13.95
CA THR A 179 -2.83 -4.32 -13.70
C THR A 179 -3.71 -5.17 -14.61
N LEU A 180 -4.41 -6.13 -14.05
CA LEU A 180 -5.33 -6.99 -14.79
C LEU A 180 -6.60 -6.23 -15.20
N GLU A 181 -7.02 -6.39 -16.45
CA GLU A 181 -8.28 -5.86 -16.94
C GLU A 181 -9.48 -6.57 -16.32
N ARG A 182 -10.64 -5.89 -16.36
CA ARG A 182 -11.92 -6.47 -15.94
C ARG A 182 -12.43 -7.49 -16.96
N ALA A 183 -13.05 -8.57 -16.49
CA ALA A 183 -13.74 -9.49 -17.39
C ALA A 183 -14.78 -8.76 -18.25
N PRO A 184 -14.95 -9.11 -19.53
CA PRO A 184 -14.34 -10.25 -20.24
C PRO A 184 -12.98 -9.92 -20.88
N HIS A 185 -12.37 -8.76 -20.60
CA HIS A 185 -11.15 -8.28 -21.27
C HIS A 185 -9.85 -8.74 -20.57
N THR A 186 -9.96 -9.64 -19.57
CA THR A 186 -8.78 -10.21 -18.90
C THR A 186 -7.94 -11.00 -19.91
N GLN A 187 -6.67 -10.66 -20.04
CA GLN A 187 -5.70 -11.35 -20.87
C GLN A 187 -5.01 -12.46 -20.09
N ALA A 188 -4.56 -13.50 -20.78
CA ALA A 188 -3.69 -14.49 -20.19
C ALA A 188 -2.32 -13.86 -19.85
N ILE A 189 -1.76 -14.23 -18.71
CA ILE A 189 -0.40 -13.84 -18.34
C ILE A 189 0.54 -14.87 -18.96
N GLU A 190 1.31 -14.46 -19.97
CA GLU A 190 2.26 -15.32 -20.65
C GLU A 190 3.58 -15.36 -19.88
N ILE A 191 3.95 -16.52 -19.37
CA ILE A 191 5.21 -16.78 -18.67
C ILE A 191 5.87 -17.98 -19.36
N PHE A 192 7.02 -17.76 -19.99
CA PHE A 192 7.76 -18.78 -20.73
C PHE A 192 9.01 -19.24 -19.99
N LYS A 193 9.57 -18.39 -19.10
CA LYS A 193 10.76 -18.63 -18.30
C LYS A 193 10.56 -18.22 -16.86
N PRO A 194 11.31 -18.79 -15.90
CA PRO A 194 11.20 -18.44 -14.49
C PRO A 194 11.51 -16.97 -14.15
N ASP A 195 12.31 -16.32 -14.98
CA ASP A 195 12.77 -14.93 -14.84
C ASP A 195 12.02 -13.93 -15.72
N ASP A 196 10.95 -14.34 -16.41
CA ASP A 196 10.14 -13.45 -17.24
C ASP A 196 9.46 -12.40 -16.36
N ARG A 197 9.59 -11.13 -16.76
CA ARG A 197 8.76 -10.05 -16.24
C ARG A 197 7.47 -9.97 -17.04
N VAL A 198 6.34 -9.83 -16.33
CA VAL A 198 5.00 -9.81 -16.94
C VAL A 198 4.35 -8.44 -16.93
N GLY A 199 4.92 -7.50 -16.19
CA GLY A 199 4.42 -6.14 -16.02
C GLY A 199 5.47 -5.07 -16.20
N SER A 200 5.34 -3.99 -15.44
CA SER A 200 6.23 -2.84 -15.43
C SER A 200 6.83 -2.63 -14.05
N PRO A 201 8.09 -2.14 -13.94
CA PRO A 201 8.64 -1.72 -12.66
C PRO A 201 8.00 -0.41 -12.14
N TYR A 202 7.17 0.23 -12.95
CA TYR A 202 6.54 1.51 -12.65
C TYR A 202 5.02 1.40 -12.70
N LEU A 203 4.36 2.14 -11.82
CA LEU A 203 2.90 2.22 -11.84
C LEU A 203 2.46 3.41 -12.69
N PRO A 204 1.75 3.19 -13.80
CA PRO A 204 1.19 4.29 -14.60
C PRO A 204 0.23 5.15 -13.79
N CYS A 205 0.37 6.46 -13.89
CA CYS A 205 -0.48 7.41 -13.19
C CYS A 205 -0.91 8.52 -14.14
N ASP A 206 -2.21 8.83 -14.13
CA ASP A 206 -2.76 9.98 -14.84
C ASP A 206 -2.53 11.25 -13.99
N PRO A 207 -1.67 12.19 -14.42
CA PRO A 207 -1.41 13.42 -13.68
C PRO A 207 -2.65 14.27 -13.43
N ASP A 208 -3.68 14.19 -14.26
CA ASP A 208 -4.90 14.98 -14.12
C ASP A 208 -5.76 14.50 -12.93
N LYS A 209 -5.66 13.23 -12.56
CA LYS A 209 -6.30 12.70 -11.36
C LYS A 209 -5.62 13.13 -10.07
N VAL A 210 -4.35 13.53 -10.10
CA VAL A 210 -3.60 13.91 -8.90
C VAL A 210 -4.08 15.28 -8.41
N ALA A 211 -4.72 15.31 -7.26
CA ALA A 211 -5.22 16.52 -6.62
C ALA A 211 -4.14 17.24 -5.81
N ALA A 212 -3.22 16.49 -5.19
CA ALA A 212 -2.16 17.04 -4.35
C ALA A 212 -0.96 16.07 -4.29
N VAL A 213 0.22 16.64 -4.05
CA VAL A 213 1.45 15.92 -3.74
C VAL A 213 1.99 16.47 -2.43
N ILE A 214 2.39 15.61 -1.50
CA ILE A 214 3.06 16.01 -0.25
C ILE A 214 4.43 15.33 -0.15
N LEU A 215 5.41 16.06 0.36
CA LEU A 215 6.74 15.52 0.65
C LEU A 215 6.78 15.09 2.11
N THR A 216 7.28 13.91 2.36
CA THR A 216 7.41 13.35 3.70
C THR A 216 8.79 12.72 3.89
N ASN A 217 9.16 12.48 5.13
CA ASN A 217 10.39 11.77 5.48
C ASN A 217 10.09 10.91 6.73
N CYS A 218 9.36 9.82 6.52
CA CYS A 218 8.89 8.94 7.60
C CYS A 218 9.30 7.50 7.30
N GLU A 219 10.02 6.90 8.21
CA GLU A 219 10.39 5.49 8.10
C GLU A 219 9.18 4.55 8.24
N ASP A 220 9.21 3.42 7.54
CA ASP A 220 8.28 2.33 7.77
C ASP A 220 8.52 1.70 9.16
N THR A 221 7.44 1.25 9.78
CA THR A 221 7.53 0.52 11.05
C THR A 221 7.98 -0.90 10.75
N ASN A 222 9.24 -1.21 11.04
CA ASN A 222 9.73 -2.58 10.96
C ASN A 222 9.13 -3.43 12.09
N GLN A 223 8.78 -4.66 11.75
CA GLN A 223 8.38 -5.63 12.74
C GLN A 223 9.63 -6.34 13.26
N ASP A 224 9.88 -6.22 14.56
CA ASP A 224 10.99 -6.93 15.20
C ASP A 224 10.80 -8.45 15.07
N LEU A 225 11.87 -9.12 14.68
CA LEU A 225 11.89 -10.57 14.71
C LEU A 225 12.04 -11.04 16.16
N PRO A 226 11.24 -12.01 16.59
CA PRO A 226 11.40 -12.58 17.93
C PRO A 226 12.76 -13.27 18.05
N ALA A 227 13.30 -13.32 19.26
CA ALA A 227 14.51 -14.11 19.53
C ALA A 227 14.27 -15.59 19.15
N PRO A 228 15.24 -16.26 18.51
CA PRO A 228 15.09 -17.66 18.15
C PRO A 228 14.78 -18.54 19.37
N THR A 229 13.81 -19.42 19.21
CA THR A 229 13.52 -20.48 20.19
C THR A 229 14.27 -21.75 19.84
N PRO A 230 14.47 -22.72 20.80
CA PRO A 230 15.07 -24.02 20.50
C PRO A 230 14.39 -24.75 19.33
N ASP A 231 13.06 -24.64 19.22
CA ASP A 231 12.30 -25.25 18.12
C ASP A 231 12.62 -24.59 16.77
N MET A 232 12.73 -23.25 16.73
CA MET A 232 13.14 -22.53 15.53
C MET A 232 14.55 -22.91 15.09
N GLU A 233 15.49 -23.04 16.01
CA GLU A 233 16.86 -23.50 15.74
C GLU A 233 16.89 -24.95 15.22
N ALA A 234 16.08 -25.83 15.78
CA ALA A 234 15.96 -27.21 15.31
C ALA A 234 15.39 -27.26 13.88
N ILE A 235 14.32 -26.49 13.59
CA ILE A 235 13.75 -26.37 12.24
C ILE A 235 14.80 -25.87 11.26
N ALA A 236 15.49 -24.78 11.59
CA ALA A 236 16.55 -24.21 10.75
C ALA A 236 17.68 -25.24 10.48
N SER A 237 18.10 -25.99 11.51
CA SER A 237 19.10 -27.04 11.37
C SER A 237 18.67 -28.16 10.41
N HIS A 238 17.39 -28.57 10.45
CA HIS A 238 16.86 -29.56 9.52
C HIS A 238 16.86 -29.04 8.07
N ILE A 239 16.43 -27.79 7.87
CA ILE A 239 16.45 -27.16 6.55
C ILE A 239 17.86 -27.06 5.99
N VAL A 240 18.82 -26.58 6.80
CA VAL A 240 20.24 -26.47 6.38
C VAL A 240 20.81 -27.84 5.99
N LYS A 241 20.60 -28.87 6.79
CA LYS A 241 21.07 -30.23 6.47
C LYS A 241 20.44 -30.76 5.18
N PHE A 242 19.16 -30.52 4.97
CA PHE A 242 18.49 -30.90 3.72
C PHE A 242 19.13 -30.20 2.52
N LEU A 243 19.27 -28.86 2.56
CA LEU A 243 19.87 -28.10 1.47
C LEU A 243 21.32 -28.54 1.19
N GLN A 244 22.12 -28.76 2.23
CA GLN A 244 23.49 -29.28 2.07
C GLN A 244 23.51 -30.65 1.38
N SER A 245 22.57 -31.53 1.72
CA SER A 245 22.47 -32.85 1.08
C SER A 245 22.09 -32.76 -0.42
N GLU A 246 21.21 -31.80 -0.76
CA GLU A 246 20.78 -31.56 -2.13
C GLU A 246 21.90 -30.96 -2.99
N VAL A 247 22.68 -30.03 -2.42
CA VAL A 247 23.86 -29.47 -3.08
C VAL A 247 24.92 -30.56 -3.28
N ALA A 248 25.20 -31.37 -2.25
CA ALA A 248 26.16 -32.47 -2.34
C ALA A 248 25.77 -33.53 -3.38
N ALA A 249 24.47 -33.74 -3.57
CA ALA A 249 23.94 -34.65 -4.57
C ALA A 249 23.83 -34.03 -6.00
N GLY A 250 24.23 -32.78 -6.17
CA GLY A 250 24.16 -32.07 -7.46
C GLY A 250 22.74 -31.71 -7.92
N ARG A 251 21.77 -31.74 -7.04
CA ARG A 251 20.37 -31.37 -7.35
C ARG A 251 20.08 -29.89 -7.13
N LEU A 252 20.91 -29.20 -6.36
CA LEU A 252 20.89 -27.76 -6.22
C LEU A 252 22.26 -27.16 -6.57
N PRO A 253 22.31 -25.94 -7.14
CA PRO A 253 23.55 -25.26 -7.43
C PRO A 253 24.27 -24.80 -6.16
N ASN A 254 25.57 -24.55 -6.27
CA ASN A 254 26.38 -23.93 -5.22
C ASN A 254 27.16 -22.74 -5.83
N PRO A 255 26.94 -21.49 -5.41
CA PRO A 255 26.02 -21.08 -4.35
C PRO A 255 24.54 -21.27 -4.70
N LEU A 256 23.69 -21.33 -3.69
CA LEU A 256 22.23 -21.25 -3.88
C LEU A 256 21.88 -19.88 -4.46
N PRO A 257 20.92 -19.79 -5.41
CA PRO A 257 20.49 -18.53 -6.02
C PRO A 257 19.84 -17.60 -5.02
#